data_9c37dd4eaeefc8d6d780e36858e831e0
#
_entry.id   9c37dd4eaeefc8d6d780e36858e831e0
#
_cell.length_a   1.000
_cell.length_b   1.000
_cell.length_c   1.000
_cell.angle_alpha   90.00
_cell.angle_beta   90.00
_cell.angle_gamma   90.00
#
_symmetry.space_group_name_H-M   'P 1'
#
loop_
_entity.id
_entity.type
_entity.pdbx_description
1 polymer ?
#
loop_
_entity_poly.entity_id
_entity_poly.type
_entity_poly.pdbx_seq_one_letter_code
_entity_poly.pdbx_strand_id
1 'polypeptide(L)'
;FFITGMLSTLLIGCGVENIDVSKVPERGFYSTRAASKGEESLVTGNGTMGIMVEGNPYRESVVFNHALLYLPLHKPLKPVSQGKYLNEIRQMMLERKFGEASRFVVDLANSEGYTGKHATDLFIPAFRLDICGDSTKVADYRRTVDFSTGEVEVKWQDKRGTFSRQFFVSRPDNVIVIRLKSSDGSRIDNVLDLSQITTCDPGRVKKFALDEKLGIEKIESKAFEGGLSFRAWYERPWNGSFKGYEGVVKVVRSDGEVRAENGKLFIEDASDVLLLARVEPSSDMEHSSVENMLSALE
;
A
#
# COMPACT_ATOMS: atom_id res chain seq x y z
N PHE A 1 71.28 5.04 -7.57
CA PHE A 1 70.21 4.17 -8.10
C PHE A 1 68.92 4.59 -7.46
N PHE A 2 68.10 5.40 -8.17
CA PHE A 2 66.74 5.73 -7.75
C PHE A 2 65.78 4.82 -8.50
N ILE A 3 64.98 4.06 -7.77
CA ILE A 3 63.86 3.28 -8.32
C ILE A 3 62.61 4.10 -8.07
N THR A 4 62.08 4.69 -9.13
CA THR A 4 60.80 5.40 -9.13
C THR A 4 59.71 4.37 -9.32
N GLY A 5 58.99 3.97 -8.25
CA GLY A 5 57.84 3.12 -8.31
C GLY A 5 56.62 3.94 -8.76
N MET A 6 56.09 3.63 -9.93
CA MET A 6 54.88 4.23 -10.48
C MET A 6 53.66 3.53 -9.87
N LEU A 7 53.00 4.21 -8.94
CA LEU A 7 51.74 3.76 -8.31
C LEU A 7 50.60 4.10 -9.27
N SER A 8 50.15 3.13 -10.07
CA SER A 8 48.94 3.28 -10.88
C SER A 8 47.72 3.11 -10.01
N THR A 9 47.13 4.22 -9.59
CA THR A 9 45.78 4.26 -9.00
C THR A 9 44.76 3.86 -10.06
N LEU A 10 44.19 2.67 -9.94
CA LEU A 10 42.97 2.31 -10.64
C LEU A 10 41.83 3.13 -10.03
N LEU A 11 41.44 4.22 -10.68
CA LEU A 11 40.16 4.86 -10.49
C LEU A 11 39.09 3.94 -11.08
N ILE A 12 38.43 3.13 -10.24
CA ILE A 12 37.16 2.51 -10.57
C ILE A 12 36.17 3.65 -10.69
N GLY A 13 36.01 4.16 -11.92
CA GLY A 13 34.93 5.09 -12.23
C GLY A 13 33.60 4.37 -11.99
N CYS A 14 32.90 4.69 -10.90
CA CYS A 14 31.45 4.53 -10.86
C CYS A 14 30.92 5.34 -12.06
N GLY A 15 30.45 4.66 -13.08
CA GLY A 15 29.76 5.27 -14.19
C GLY A 15 28.52 5.99 -13.63
N VAL A 16 28.63 7.29 -13.46
CA VAL A 16 27.46 8.15 -13.23
C VAL A 16 26.73 8.11 -14.56
N GLU A 17 25.67 7.29 -14.66
CA GLU A 17 24.73 7.41 -15.78
C GLU A 17 24.31 8.88 -15.87
N ASN A 18 24.42 9.46 -17.06
CA ASN A 18 24.00 10.84 -17.33
C ASN A 18 22.48 10.92 -17.10
N ILE A 19 22.10 11.39 -15.94
CA ILE A 19 20.70 11.57 -15.55
C ILE A 19 20.16 12.74 -16.37
N ASP A 20 19.16 12.47 -17.19
CA ASP A 20 18.40 13.53 -17.85
C ASP A 20 17.53 14.24 -16.80
N VAL A 21 18.08 15.31 -16.21
CA VAL A 21 17.48 16.10 -15.13
C VAL A 21 16.11 16.68 -15.54
N SER A 22 15.86 16.89 -16.85
CA SER A 22 14.56 17.37 -17.34
C SER A 22 13.41 16.39 -17.10
N LYS A 23 13.73 15.13 -16.81
CA LYS A 23 12.77 14.06 -16.55
C LYS A 23 12.54 13.79 -15.06
N VAL A 24 13.19 14.54 -14.17
CA VAL A 24 13.05 14.41 -12.72
C VAL A 24 12.08 15.47 -12.20
N PRO A 25 11.09 15.12 -11.37
CA PRO A 25 10.24 16.12 -10.73
C PRO A 25 11.07 17.16 -9.96
N GLU A 26 10.70 18.44 -10.03
CA GLU A 26 11.37 19.51 -9.29
C GLU A 26 11.37 19.24 -7.77
N ARG A 27 10.24 18.70 -7.28
CA ARG A 27 10.10 18.22 -5.92
C ARG A 27 9.65 16.78 -5.95
N GLY A 28 10.54 15.86 -5.72
CA GLY A 28 10.18 14.46 -5.81
C GLY A 28 11.37 13.53 -5.68
N PHE A 29 11.10 12.30 -6.02
CA PHE A 29 12.07 11.23 -6.07
C PHE A 29 12.00 10.52 -7.41
N TYR A 30 13.14 10.01 -7.87
CA TYR A 30 13.18 9.16 -9.04
C TYR A 30 14.11 7.96 -8.82
N SER A 31 13.86 6.87 -9.53
CA SER A 31 14.71 5.68 -9.55
C SER A 31 14.74 5.06 -10.94
N THR A 32 15.89 4.53 -11.34
CA THR A 32 16.10 3.83 -12.62
C THR A 32 15.91 2.31 -12.50
N ARG A 33 15.38 1.83 -11.38
CA ARG A 33 15.08 0.41 -11.14
C ARG A 33 13.78 0.24 -10.37
N ALA A 34 13.08 -0.85 -10.63
CA ALA A 34 11.91 -1.26 -9.86
C ALA A 34 12.28 -1.58 -8.40
N ALA A 35 11.28 -1.60 -7.52
CA ALA A 35 11.45 -2.08 -6.16
C ALA A 35 11.83 -3.58 -6.17
N SER A 36 12.76 -3.96 -5.33
CA SER A 36 13.13 -5.37 -5.10
C SER A 36 12.39 -5.96 -3.90
N LYS A 37 11.80 -5.08 -3.08
CA LYS A 37 11.00 -5.41 -1.88
C LYS A 37 10.04 -4.27 -1.56
N GLY A 38 9.02 -4.56 -0.77
CA GLY A 38 7.92 -3.62 -0.50
C GLY A 38 8.35 -2.27 0.07
N GLU A 39 9.41 -2.22 0.89
CA GLU A 39 9.94 -0.98 1.48
C GLU A 39 10.55 -0.01 0.45
N GLU A 40 10.86 -0.48 -0.75
CA GLU A 40 11.36 0.34 -1.85
C GLU A 40 10.26 0.87 -2.76
N SER A 41 8.98 0.52 -2.48
CA SER A 41 7.84 0.98 -3.27
C SER A 41 7.64 2.49 -3.17
N LEU A 42 7.20 3.10 -4.24
CA LEU A 42 6.75 4.49 -4.23
C LEU A 42 5.33 4.58 -3.65
N VAL A 43 5.05 5.66 -2.93
CA VAL A 43 3.80 5.80 -2.16
C VAL A 43 3.05 7.04 -2.61
N THR A 44 1.73 6.91 -2.76
CA THR A 44 0.79 8.03 -2.89
C THR A 44 -0.45 7.78 -2.07
N GLY A 45 -1.11 8.85 -1.61
CA GLY A 45 -2.31 8.74 -0.77
C GLY A 45 -2.97 10.08 -0.49
N ASN A 46 -4.22 10.02 -0.02
CA ASN A 46 -5.02 11.19 0.31
C ASN A 46 -5.26 11.38 1.83
N GLY A 47 -4.68 10.50 2.66
CA GLY A 47 -4.88 10.49 4.10
C GLY A 47 -5.93 9.46 4.56
N THR A 48 -6.85 9.03 3.70
CA THR A 48 -7.82 7.95 3.95
C THR A 48 -7.38 6.66 3.28
N MET A 49 -7.09 6.73 1.99
CA MET A 49 -6.53 5.63 1.21
C MET A 49 -5.12 5.95 0.76
N GLY A 50 -4.35 4.92 0.52
CA GLY A 50 -3.01 5.01 -0.04
C GLY A 50 -2.64 3.75 -0.81
N ILE A 51 -1.68 3.89 -1.70
CA ILE A 51 -1.12 2.77 -2.45
C ILE A 51 0.40 2.79 -2.41
N MET A 52 0.97 1.59 -2.50
CA MET A 52 2.41 1.37 -2.69
C MET A 52 2.62 0.73 -4.05
N VAL A 53 3.50 1.31 -4.87
CA VAL A 53 3.74 0.93 -6.27
C VAL A 53 5.18 0.41 -6.37
N GLU A 54 5.35 -0.84 -6.75
CA GLU A 54 6.71 -1.44 -6.90
C GLU A 54 7.42 -0.95 -8.16
N GLY A 55 6.67 -0.70 -9.22
CA GLY A 55 7.18 -0.16 -10.46
C GLY A 55 7.76 -1.21 -11.39
N ASN A 56 7.36 -2.48 -11.30
CA ASN A 56 7.83 -3.50 -12.23
C ASN A 56 7.10 -3.39 -13.59
N PRO A 57 7.82 -3.26 -14.72
CA PRO A 57 7.21 -3.08 -16.03
C PRO A 57 6.22 -4.18 -16.43
N TYR A 58 6.52 -5.44 -16.11
CA TYR A 58 5.76 -6.58 -16.60
C TYR A 58 4.97 -7.33 -15.54
N ARG A 59 5.26 -7.07 -14.27
CA ARG A 59 4.59 -7.67 -13.11
C ARG A 59 4.45 -6.61 -12.04
N GLU A 60 3.68 -5.57 -12.35
CA GLU A 60 3.41 -4.53 -11.37
C GLU A 60 2.62 -5.08 -10.21
N SER A 61 3.01 -4.67 -9.03
CA SER A 61 2.31 -4.96 -7.79
C SER A 61 1.95 -3.65 -7.11
N VAL A 62 0.66 -3.40 -6.99
CA VAL A 62 0.11 -2.22 -6.32
C VAL A 62 -0.57 -2.67 -5.04
N VAL A 63 -0.04 -2.28 -3.89
CA VAL A 63 -0.61 -2.60 -2.58
C VAL A 63 -1.55 -1.50 -2.15
N PHE A 64 -2.81 -1.84 -1.88
CA PHE A 64 -3.84 -0.93 -1.43
C PHE A 64 -3.93 -0.90 0.09
N ASN A 65 -4.09 0.30 0.64
CA ASN A 65 -4.21 0.54 2.06
C ASN A 65 -5.37 1.49 2.36
N HIS A 66 -5.94 1.35 3.54
CA HIS A 66 -6.92 2.30 4.07
C HIS A 66 -6.62 2.58 5.54
N ALA A 67 -6.74 3.83 5.97
CA ALA A 67 -6.33 4.30 7.29
C ALA A 67 -7.00 3.59 8.48
N LEU A 68 -8.13 2.93 8.26
CA LEU A 68 -8.90 2.24 9.30
C LEU A 68 -8.77 0.70 9.27
N LEU A 69 -7.87 0.13 8.46
CA LEU A 69 -7.71 -1.32 8.38
C LEU A 69 -6.80 -1.83 9.50
N TYR A 70 -7.39 -1.98 10.67
CA TYR A 70 -6.78 -2.64 11.82
C TYR A 70 -7.51 -3.94 12.12
N LEU A 71 -6.74 -5.02 12.36
CA LEU A 71 -7.32 -6.29 12.80
C LEU A 71 -7.92 -6.13 14.20
N PRO A 72 -9.19 -6.42 14.41
CA PRO A 72 -9.83 -6.32 15.73
C PRO A 72 -9.46 -7.54 16.60
N LEU A 73 -8.23 -7.55 17.13
CA LEU A 73 -7.70 -8.69 17.89
C LEU A 73 -8.37 -8.85 19.26
N HIS A 74 -8.82 -7.75 19.86
CA HIS A 74 -9.50 -7.74 21.14
C HIS A 74 -10.28 -6.44 21.33
N LYS A 75 -11.29 -6.49 22.18
CA LYS A 75 -12.04 -5.28 22.56
C LYS A 75 -11.10 -4.29 23.25
N PRO A 76 -11.08 -3.00 22.84
CA PRO A 76 -10.25 -1.99 23.48
C PRO A 76 -10.51 -1.88 24.97
N LEU A 77 -9.46 -1.83 25.75
CA LEU A 77 -9.56 -1.55 27.17
C LEU A 77 -9.83 -0.05 27.38
N LYS A 78 -10.73 0.24 28.31
CA LYS A 78 -10.99 1.63 28.69
C LYS A 78 -9.76 2.19 29.40
N PRO A 79 -9.20 3.33 28.96
CA PRO A 79 -8.07 3.95 29.66
C PRO A 79 -8.43 4.29 31.11
N VAL A 80 -7.48 4.11 32.01
CA VAL A 80 -7.64 4.49 33.42
C VAL A 80 -7.72 6.00 33.54
N SER A 81 -8.72 6.50 34.25
CA SER A 81 -8.87 7.94 34.48
C SER A 81 -7.86 8.42 35.54
N GLN A 82 -6.83 9.13 35.11
CA GLN A 82 -5.80 9.70 35.98
C GLN A 82 -6.12 11.14 36.41
N GLY A 83 -7.16 11.77 35.87
CA GLY A 83 -7.48 13.16 36.12
C GLY A 83 -7.68 13.51 37.60
N LYS A 84 -8.29 12.64 38.39
CA LYS A 84 -8.49 12.80 39.82
C LYS A 84 -7.19 12.81 40.64
N TYR A 85 -6.12 12.25 40.12
CA TYR A 85 -4.79 12.18 40.75
C TYR A 85 -3.78 13.17 40.17
N LEU A 86 -4.21 14.04 39.26
CA LEU A 86 -3.30 14.94 38.54
C LEU A 86 -2.48 15.84 39.46
N ASN A 87 -3.09 16.36 40.54
CA ASN A 87 -2.40 17.22 41.49
C ASN A 87 -1.33 16.47 42.28
N GLU A 88 -1.62 15.24 42.68
CA GLU A 88 -0.68 14.37 43.39
C GLU A 88 0.53 14.02 42.48
N ILE A 89 0.25 13.63 41.24
CA ILE A 89 1.29 13.35 40.26
C ILE A 89 2.17 14.60 40.03
N ARG A 90 1.57 15.78 39.88
CA ARG A 90 2.30 17.06 39.70
C ARG A 90 3.17 17.40 40.92
N GLN A 91 2.66 17.16 42.12
CA GLN A 91 3.41 17.41 43.35
C GLN A 91 4.67 16.53 43.42
N MET A 92 4.54 15.23 43.13
CA MET A 92 5.69 14.32 43.02
C MET A 92 6.72 14.80 42.00
N MET A 93 6.26 15.29 40.84
CA MET A 93 7.13 15.83 39.78
C MET A 93 7.84 17.10 40.23
N LEU A 94 7.17 18.02 40.92
CA LEU A 94 7.77 19.25 41.49
C LEU A 94 8.84 18.92 42.55
N GLU A 95 8.61 17.88 43.33
CA GLU A 95 9.57 17.34 44.31
C GLU A 95 10.69 16.51 43.67
N ARG A 96 10.76 16.47 42.34
CA ARG A 96 11.72 15.66 41.54
C ARG A 96 11.65 14.14 41.80
N LYS A 97 10.52 13.65 42.30
CA LYS A 97 10.27 12.22 42.55
C LYS A 97 9.72 11.54 41.28
N PHE A 98 10.40 11.69 40.17
CA PHE A 98 9.92 11.21 38.86
C PHE A 98 9.68 9.71 38.83
N GLY A 99 10.54 8.91 39.48
CA GLY A 99 10.41 7.47 39.58
C GLY A 99 9.18 7.03 40.39
N GLU A 100 8.83 7.78 41.45
CA GLU A 100 7.63 7.53 42.27
C GLU A 100 6.37 7.90 41.48
N ALA A 101 6.35 9.06 40.82
CA ALA A 101 5.24 9.48 39.99
C ALA A 101 4.96 8.45 38.86
N SER A 102 5.99 7.93 38.21
CA SER A 102 5.86 6.91 37.19
C SER A 102 5.28 5.59 37.74
N ARG A 103 5.81 5.11 38.89
CA ARG A 103 5.29 3.91 39.55
C ARG A 103 3.84 4.09 39.98
N PHE A 104 3.50 5.23 40.59
CA PHE A 104 2.16 5.55 41.03
C PHE A 104 1.14 5.41 39.87
N VAL A 105 1.46 5.96 38.69
CA VAL A 105 0.60 5.86 37.50
C VAL A 105 0.41 4.40 37.04
N VAL A 106 1.49 3.61 37.07
CA VAL A 106 1.44 2.18 36.71
C VAL A 106 0.65 1.37 37.75
N ASP A 107 0.87 1.61 39.02
CA ASP A 107 0.17 0.91 40.13
C ASP A 107 -1.32 1.22 40.10
N LEU A 108 -1.68 2.48 39.81
CA LEU A 108 -3.06 2.89 39.63
C LEU A 108 -3.71 2.15 38.44
N ALA A 109 -3.02 2.07 37.32
CA ALA A 109 -3.51 1.36 36.15
C ALA A 109 -3.70 -0.14 36.47
N ASN A 110 -2.76 -0.76 37.15
CA ASN A 110 -2.84 -2.15 37.57
C ASN A 110 -4.00 -2.40 38.55
N SER A 111 -4.25 -1.50 39.48
CA SER A 111 -5.35 -1.62 40.46
C SER A 111 -6.74 -1.52 39.82
N GLU A 112 -6.86 -0.85 38.70
CA GLU A 112 -8.10 -0.75 37.91
C GLU A 112 -8.20 -1.84 36.81
N GLY A 113 -7.31 -2.84 36.83
CA GLY A 113 -7.34 -3.99 35.91
C GLY A 113 -6.62 -3.78 34.58
N TYR A 114 -5.95 -2.63 34.40
CA TYR A 114 -5.15 -2.37 33.21
C TYR A 114 -3.75 -2.94 33.41
N THR A 115 -3.63 -4.26 33.34
CA THR A 115 -2.41 -4.99 33.67
C THR A 115 -1.65 -5.46 32.43
N GLY A 116 -0.32 -5.43 32.50
CA GLY A 116 0.55 -5.97 31.47
C GLY A 116 0.79 -5.04 30.27
N LYS A 117 1.39 -5.60 29.23
CA LYS A 117 1.65 -4.90 27.97
C LYS A 117 0.49 -5.15 27.00
N HIS A 118 -0.24 -4.11 26.68
CA HIS A 118 -1.28 -4.19 25.66
C HIS A 118 -0.63 -3.89 24.30
N ALA A 119 -0.77 -4.84 23.37
CA ALA A 119 -0.38 -4.62 22.00
C ALA A 119 -1.51 -3.88 21.28
N THR A 120 -1.14 -2.92 20.43
CA THR A 120 -2.09 -2.30 19.51
C THR A 120 -2.50 -3.31 18.43
N ASP A 121 -3.73 -3.17 17.94
CA ASP A 121 -4.19 -3.92 16.79
C ASP A 121 -3.25 -3.73 15.60
N LEU A 122 -3.08 -4.77 14.79
CA LEU A 122 -2.20 -4.73 13.62
C LEU A 122 -2.86 -3.94 12.49
N PHE A 123 -2.16 -2.94 11.98
CA PHE A 123 -2.48 -2.35 10.70
C PHE A 123 -2.14 -3.33 9.59
N ILE A 124 -3.08 -3.57 8.68
CA ILE A 124 -2.92 -4.51 7.56
C ILE A 124 -3.19 -3.79 6.23
N PRO A 125 -2.51 -4.20 5.15
CA PRO A 125 -2.92 -3.80 3.81
C PRO A 125 -4.27 -4.43 3.44
N ALA A 126 -5.00 -3.78 2.51
CA ALA A 126 -6.25 -4.31 2.02
C ALA A 126 -6.02 -5.52 1.10
N PHE A 127 -5.49 -5.26 -0.06
CA PHE A 127 -5.20 -6.26 -1.08
C PHE A 127 -4.10 -5.74 -2.01
N ARG A 128 -3.65 -6.60 -2.88
CA ARG A 128 -2.71 -6.30 -3.95
C ARG A 128 -3.40 -6.44 -5.29
N LEU A 129 -3.24 -5.43 -6.14
CA LEU A 129 -3.53 -5.52 -7.57
C LEU A 129 -2.25 -5.90 -8.30
N ASP A 130 -2.25 -7.05 -8.94
CA ASP A 130 -1.20 -7.46 -9.85
C ASP A 130 -1.62 -7.08 -11.27
N ILE A 131 -0.73 -6.40 -12.02
CA ILE A 131 -0.89 -6.04 -13.43
C ILE A 131 0.21 -6.75 -14.20
N CYS A 132 -0.13 -7.85 -14.84
CA CYS A 132 0.82 -8.73 -15.53
C CYS A 132 0.69 -8.58 -17.04
N GLY A 133 1.82 -8.42 -17.72
CA GLY A 133 1.93 -8.41 -19.17
C GLY A 133 3.13 -9.21 -19.66
N ASP A 134 3.24 -9.38 -20.96
CA ASP A 134 4.34 -10.10 -21.58
C ASP A 134 5.67 -9.40 -21.39
N SER A 135 6.64 -10.15 -20.87
CA SER A 135 7.97 -9.63 -20.58
C SER A 135 8.85 -9.58 -21.84
N THR A 136 9.60 -8.49 -21.97
CA THR A 136 10.64 -8.32 -22.99
C THR A 136 11.80 -7.51 -22.40
N LYS A 137 12.87 -7.31 -23.13
CA LYS A 137 14.01 -6.54 -22.62
C LYS A 137 13.65 -5.05 -22.52
N VAL A 138 13.74 -4.49 -21.33
CA VAL A 138 13.59 -3.06 -21.07
C VAL A 138 14.82 -2.31 -21.59
N ALA A 139 14.61 -1.23 -22.32
CA ALA A 139 15.67 -0.39 -22.90
C ALA A 139 15.87 0.89 -22.08
N ASP A 140 14.79 1.53 -21.64
CA ASP A 140 14.80 2.72 -20.78
C ASP A 140 13.76 2.53 -19.69
N TYR A 141 14.10 2.84 -18.45
CA TYR A 141 13.22 2.66 -17.31
C TYR A 141 13.41 3.76 -16.29
N ARG A 142 12.30 4.27 -15.79
CA ARG A 142 12.27 5.12 -14.60
C ARG A 142 10.96 4.99 -13.86
N ARG A 143 11.01 5.27 -12.57
CA ARG A 143 9.83 5.55 -11.74
C ARG A 143 10.07 6.81 -10.92
N THR A 144 9.03 7.60 -10.76
CA THR A 144 9.09 8.90 -10.08
C THR A 144 7.92 9.05 -9.13
N VAL A 145 8.10 9.86 -8.10
CA VAL A 145 7.02 10.44 -7.32
C VAL A 145 7.20 11.95 -7.28
N ASP A 146 6.16 12.69 -7.65
CA ASP A 146 6.10 14.15 -7.57
C ASP A 146 5.38 14.57 -6.28
N PHE A 147 6.09 15.20 -5.36
CA PHE A 147 5.53 15.64 -4.08
C PHE A 147 4.60 16.86 -4.21
N SER A 148 4.60 17.53 -5.35
CA SER A 148 3.71 18.68 -5.62
C SER A 148 2.31 18.20 -5.98
N THR A 149 2.20 17.10 -6.73
CA THR A 149 0.95 16.53 -7.22
C THR A 149 0.52 15.28 -6.46
N GLY A 150 1.46 14.59 -5.80
CA GLY A 150 1.26 13.28 -5.20
C GLY A 150 1.18 12.15 -6.24
N GLU A 151 1.58 12.41 -7.48
CA GLU A 151 1.55 11.42 -8.56
C GLU A 151 2.80 10.54 -8.54
N VAL A 152 2.58 9.24 -8.71
CA VAL A 152 3.63 8.25 -9.00
C VAL A 152 3.53 7.89 -10.49
N GLU A 153 4.65 7.96 -11.20
CA GLU A 153 4.76 7.50 -12.58
C GLU A 153 5.80 6.38 -12.69
N VAL A 154 5.46 5.33 -13.44
CA VAL A 154 6.39 4.29 -13.89
C VAL A 154 6.42 4.36 -15.42
N LYS A 155 7.59 4.57 -15.99
CA LYS A 155 7.76 4.70 -17.45
C LYS A 155 8.90 3.80 -17.92
N TRP A 156 8.66 3.09 -19.01
CA TRP A 156 9.68 2.26 -19.65
C TRP A 156 9.51 2.22 -21.14
N GLN A 157 10.60 1.83 -21.81
CA GLN A 157 10.63 1.55 -23.23
C GLN A 157 11.11 0.11 -23.44
N ASP A 158 10.50 -0.59 -24.37
CA ASP A 158 10.96 -1.88 -24.87
C ASP A 158 10.84 -1.94 -26.40
N LYS A 159 11.07 -3.11 -27.00
CA LYS A 159 11.00 -3.29 -28.47
C LYS A 159 9.64 -3.00 -29.09
N ARG A 160 8.55 -2.93 -28.28
CA ARG A 160 7.18 -2.65 -28.74
C ARG A 160 6.90 -1.15 -28.78
N GLY A 161 7.56 -0.36 -27.92
CA GLY A 161 7.40 1.10 -27.82
C GLY A 161 7.56 1.62 -26.39
N THR A 162 6.95 2.76 -26.11
CA THR A 162 7.01 3.43 -24.81
C THR A 162 5.70 3.22 -24.05
N PHE A 163 5.83 2.86 -22.77
CA PHE A 163 4.73 2.60 -21.85
C PHE A 163 4.86 3.46 -20.60
N SER A 164 3.73 3.84 -20.05
CA SER A 164 3.67 4.51 -18.75
C SER A 164 2.48 4.02 -17.92
N ARG A 165 2.67 4.05 -16.60
CA ARG A 165 1.60 3.88 -15.60
C ARG A 165 1.65 5.08 -14.67
N GLN A 166 0.51 5.70 -14.45
CA GLN A 166 0.34 6.84 -13.55
C GLN A 166 -0.60 6.43 -12.42
N PHE A 167 -0.26 6.85 -11.21
CA PHE A 167 -1.00 6.49 -10.00
C PHE A 167 -1.12 7.72 -9.10
N PHE A 168 -2.30 7.99 -8.62
CA PHE A 168 -2.52 8.96 -7.54
C PHE A 168 -3.80 8.64 -6.78
N VAL A 169 -3.99 9.26 -5.61
CA VAL A 169 -5.22 9.14 -4.82
C VAL A 169 -5.87 10.51 -4.74
N SER A 170 -7.04 10.65 -5.38
CA SER A 170 -7.81 11.90 -5.36
C SER A 170 -8.30 12.21 -3.95
N ARG A 171 -8.13 13.46 -3.50
CA ARG A 171 -8.67 13.93 -2.24
C ARG A 171 -10.16 14.31 -2.33
N PRO A 172 -10.58 15.09 -3.34
CA PRO A 172 -11.99 15.51 -3.44
C PRO A 172 -12.93 14.33 -3.70
N ASP A 173 -12.51 13.37 -4.55
CA ASP A 173 -13.36 12.27 -4.97
C ASP A 173 -13.20 11.03 -4.08
N ASN A 174 -12.15 10.99 -3.26
CA ASN A 174 -11.76 9.85 -2.43
C ASN A 174 -11.69 8.54 -3.24
N VAL A 175 -10.97 8.58 -4.36
CA VAL A 175 -10.74 7.44 -5.26
C VAL A 175 -9.26 7.31 -5.59
N ILE A 176 -8.83 6.07 -5.83
CA ILE A 176 -7.51 5.74 -6.35
C ILE A 176 -7.62 5.73 -7.87
N VAL A 177 -6.71 6.43 -8.54
CA VAL A 177 -6.67 6.57 -10.00
C VAL A 177 -5.42 5.86 -10.52
N ILE A 178 -5.63 4.97 -11.48
CA ILE A 178 -4.56 4.22 -12.16
C ILE A 178 -4.77 4.39 -13.66
N ARG A 179 -3.78 4.92 -14.36
CA ARG A 179 -3.80 5.03 -15.82
C ARG A 179 -2.66 4.23 -16.43
N LEU A 180 -2.99 3.39 -17.38
CA LEU A 180 -2.04 2.65 -18.21
C LEU A 180 -2.05 3.27 -19.59
N LYS A 181 -0.88 3.59 -20.12
CA LYS A 181 -0.76 4.24 -21.43
C LYS A 181 0.41 3.69 -22.22
N SER A 182 0.20 3.53 -23.51
CA SER A 182 1.27 3.26 -24.47
C SER A 182 1.35 4.36 -25.53
N SER A 183 2.47 4.49 -26.19
CA SER A 183 2.71 5.40 -27.30
C SER A 183 3.38 4.66 -28.45
N ASP A 184 3.60 5.38 -29.56
CA ASP A 184 4.33 4.87 -30.72
C ASP A 184 3.66 3.66 -31.40
N GLY A 185 2.32 3.58 -31.36
CA GLY A 185 1.55 2.48 -31.93
C GLY A 185 1.59 1.17 -31.16
N SER A 186 2.18 1.19 -29.97
CA SER A 186 2.22 0.03 -29.06
C SER A 186 0.85 -0.29 -28.51
N ARG A 187 0.66 -1.54 -28.08
CA ARG A 187 -0.56 -2.02 -27.44
C ARG A 187 -0.28 -2.57 -26.04
N ILE A 188 -1.27 -2.40 -25.19
CA ILE A 188 -1.28 -2.89 -23.82
C ILE A 188 -2.11 -4.17 -23.82
N ASP A 189 -1.45 -5.28 -23.45
CA ASP A 189 -2.06 -6.55 -23.16
C ASP A 189 -1.69 -6.91 -21.73
N ASN A 190 -2.68 -6.80 -20.84
CA ASN A 190 -2.46 -7.03 -19.41
C ASN A 190 -3.54 -7.92 -18.81
N VAL A 191 -3.14 -8.71 -17.83
CA VAL A 191 -4.04 -9.48 -16.96
C VAL A 191 -3.98 -8.85 -15.57
N LEU A 192 -5.14 -8.51 -15.03
CA LEU A 192 -5.32 -7.93 -13.71
C LEU A 192 -5.93 -8.95 -12.76
N ASP A 193 -5.40 -9.00 -11.55
CA ASP A 193 -5.85 -9.92 -10.50
C ASP A 193 -5.77 -9.24 -9.12
N LEU A 194 -6.74 -9.54 -8.23
CA LEU A 194 -6.71 -9.09 -6.84
C LEU A 194 -6.37 -10.25 -5.91
N SER A 195 -5.38 -10.06 -5.07
CA SER A 195 -4.92 -11.07 -4.12
C SER A 195 -4.69 -10.50 -2.73
N GLN A 196 -4.81 -11.36 -1.71
CA GLN A 196 -4.42 -11.01 -0.34
C GLN A 196 -2.90 -10.92 -0.23
N ILE A 197 -2.44 -9.99 0.60
CA ILE A 197 -1.04 -9.92 0.99
C ILE A 197 -0.85 -10.80 2.23
N THR A 198 -0.12 -11.89 2.06
CA THR A 198 0.13 -12.89 3.12
C THR A 198 1.48 -12.72 3.81
N THR A 199 2.32 -11.79 3.36
CA THR A 199 3.64 -11.58 3.94
C THR A 199 3.54 -10.80 5.25
N CYS A 200 3.70 -11.49 6.36
CA CYS A 200 3.87 -10.88 7.69
C CYS A 200 5.17 -11.41 8.31
N ASP A 201 5.80 -10.58 9.14
CA ASP A 201 6.90 -11.03 10.01
C ASP A 201 6.45 -12.25 10.84
N PRO A 202 7.12 -13.42 10.71
CA PRO A 202 6.80 -14.62 11.48
C PRO A 202 6.74 -14.37 13.00
N GLY A 203 7.55 -13.43 13.50
CA GLY A 203 7.52 -13.01 14.89
C GLY A 203 6.21 -12.34 15.30
N ARG A 204 5.61 -11.55 14.40
CA ARG A 204 4.28 -10.94 14.62
C ARG A 204 3.17 -11.98 14.61
N VAL A 205 3.17 -12.90 13.64
CA VAL A 205 2.21 -14.01 13.59
C VAL A 205 2.19 -14.77 14.91
N LYS A 206 3.34 -15.19 15.41
CA LYS A 206 3.48 -15.87 16.69
C LYS A 206 3.02 -15.02 17.89
N LYS A 207 3.39 -13.74 17.93
CA LYS A 207 3.06 -12.81 19.03
C LYS A 207 1.55 -12.63 19.21
N PHE A 208 0.81 -12.58 18.12
CA PHE A 208 -0.63 -12.36 18.14
C PHE A 208 -1.44 -13.66 18.02
N ALA A 209 -0.76 -14.82 18.01
CA ALA A 209 -1.40 -16.13 17.79
C ALA A 209 -2.30 -16.13 16.54
N LEU A 210 -1.84 -15.47 15.49
CA LEU A 210 -2.48 -15.46 14.17
C LEU A 210 -2.05 -16.69 13.37
N ASP A 211 -2.91 -17.15 12.49
CA ASP A 211 -2.59 -18.15 11.50
C ASP A 211 -1.88 -17.52 10.26
N GLU A 212 -1.60 -18.32 9.24
CA GLU A 212 -1.02 -17.85 7.98
C GLU A 212 -1.91 -16.85 7.23
N LYS A 213 -3.21 -16.82 7.56
CA LYS A 213 -4.19 -15.89 7.00
C LYS A 213 -4.20 -14.53 7.71
N LEU A 214 -3.32 -14.32 8.67
CA LEU A 214 -3.15 -13.05 9.38
C LEU A 214 -4.43 -12.53 10.05
N GLY A 215 -5.28 -13.39 10.59
CA GLY A 215 -6.56 -13.01 11.21
C GLY A 215 -7.67 -12.67 10.22
N ILE A 216 -7.52 -13.10 8.96
CA ILE A 216 -8.58 -13.07 7.95
C ILE A 216 -9.22 -14.46 7.89
N GLU A 217 -10.50 -14.53 8.20
CA GLU A 217 -11.26 -15.79 8.18
C GLU A 217 -11.57 -16.24 6.76
N LYS A 218 -12.04 -15.31 5.93
CA LYS A 218 -12.53 -15.59 4.58
C LYS A 218 -12.17 -14.48 3.62
N ILE A 219 -11.90 -14.85 2.37
CA ILE A 219 -11.67 -13.94 1.26
C ILE A 219 -12.56 -14.34 0.10
N GLU A 220 -13.10 -13.35 -0.59
CA GLU A 220 -13.71 -13.47 -1.91
C GLU A 220 -13.07 -12.46 -2.85
N SER A 221 -12.49 -12.96 -3.96
CA SER A 221 -12.05 -12.15 -5.09
C SER A 221 -12.86 -12.55 -6.31
N LYS A 222 -13.42 -11.58 -7.03
CA LYS A 222 -14.27 -11.81 -8.20
C LYS A 222 -13.90 -10.85 -9.33
N ALA A 223 -13.87 -11.37 -10.54
CA ALA A 223 -13.87 -10.57 -11.75
C ALA A 223 -15.30 -10.51 -12.31
N PHE A 224 -15.67 -9.36 -12.82
CA PHE A 224 -16.93 -9.10 -13.52
C PHE A 224 -16.65 -8.20 -14.72
N GLU A 225 -17.62 -8.01 -15.58
CA GLU A 225 -17.45 -7.16 -16.76
C GLU A 225 -16.95 -5.76 -16.35
N GLY A 226 -15.77 -5.42 -16.83
CA GLY A 226 -15.12 -4.13 -16.57
C GLY A 226 -14.51 -3.96 -15.18
N GLY A 227 -14.43 -5.00 -14.32
CA GLY A 227 -13.86 -4.78 -13.01
C GLY A 227 -13.54 -6.01 -12.16
N LEU A 228 -12.99 -5.71 -11.00
CA LEU A 228 -12.62 -6.67 -9.97
C LEU A 228 -13.18 -6.21 -8.62
N SER A 229 -13.58 -7.15 -7.77
CA SER A 229 -13.96 -6.89 -6.38
C SER A 229 -13.23 -7.82 -5.43
N PHE A 230 -12.99 -7.32 -4.22
CA PHE A 230 -12.33 -8.04 -3.15
C PHE A 230 -13.09 -7.84 -1.85
N ARG A 231 -13.31 -8.92 -1.10
CA ARG A 231 -13.93 -8.91 0.23
C ARG A 231 -13.12 -9.76 1.19
N ALA A 232 -12.88 -9.28 2.39
CA ALA A 232 -12.18 -10.01 3.43
C ALA A 232 -12.90 -9.88 4.77
N TRP A 233 -13.13 -11.00 5.43
CA TRP A 233 -13.78 -11.09 6.73
C TRP A 233 -12.72 -11.28 7.81
N TYR A 234 -12.82 -10.52 8.91
CA TYR A 234 -11.95 -10.68 10.06
C TYR A 234 -12.32 -11.90 10.90
N GLU A 235 -11.32 -12.61 11.41
CA GLU A 235 -11.50 -13.83 12.22
C GLU A 235 -12.13 -13.54 13.60
N ARG A 236 -11.80 -12.40 14.21
CA ARG A 236 -12.12 -12.09 15.61
C ARG A 236 -12.79 -10.73 15.82
N PRO A 237 -13.84 -10.38 15.05
CA PRO A 237 -14.48 -9.08 15.26
C PRO A 237 -15.19 -9.07 16.61
N TRP A 238 -15.06 -7.97 17.35
CA TRP A 238 -15.81 -7.73 18.57
C TRP A 238 -16.97 -6.76 18.30
N ASN A 239 -17.97 -6.73 19.22
CA ASN A 239 -19.15 -5.88 19.03
C ASN A 239 -18.76 -4.39 19.01
N GLY A 240 -18.95 -3.74 17.86
CA GLY A 240 -18.57 -2.34 17.60
C GLY A 240 -17.26 -2.18 16.82
N SER A 241 -16.55 -3.28 16.47
CA SER A 241 -15.44 -3.24 15.51
C SER A 241 -15.92 -3.36 14.08
N PHE A 242 -15.03 -3.06 13.12
CA PHE A 242 -15.23 -3.54 11.75
C PHE A 242 -15.19 -5.06 11.73
N LYS A 243 -15.98 -5.65 10.84
CA LYS A 243 -16.04 -7.11 10.63
C LYS A 243 -15.21 -7.56 9.43
N GLY A 244 -14.72 -6.61 8.65
CA GLY A 244 -13.94 -6.85 7.46
C GLY A 244 -13.74 -5.59 6.63
N TYR A 245 -13.45 -5.79 5.38
CA TYR A 245 -13.34 -4.72 4.38
C TYR A 245 -13.68 -5.22 3.00
N GLU A 246 -14.01 -4.29 2.13
CA GLU A 246 -14.31 -4.52 0.73
C GLU A 246 -13.53 -3.55 -0.15
N GLY A 247 -13.31 -3.92 -1.39
CA GLY A 247 -12.69 -3.03 -2.37
C GLY A 247 -13.07 -3.40 -3.79
N VAL A 248 -12.94 -2.42 -4.67
CA VAL A 248 -13.24 -2.54 -6.10
C VAL A 248 -12.15 -1.89 -6.93
N VAL A 249 -11.92 -2.45 -8.11
CA VAL A 249 -11.13 -1.85 -9.18
C VAL A 249 -11.98 -1.91 -10.44
N LYS A 250 -12.31 -0.77 -11.04
CA LYS A 250 -13.18 -0.64 -12.22
C LYS A 250 -12.42 0.00 -13.37
N VAL A 251 -12.46 -0.59 -14.54
CA VAL A 251 -12.04 0.05 -15.79
C VAL A 251 -13.16 0.99 -16.23
N VAL A 252 -12.92 2.29 -16.13
CA VAL A 252 -13.91 3.32 -16.52
C VAL A 252 -13.70 3.81 -17.93
N ARG A 253 -12.53 3.56 -18.52
CA ARG A 253 -12.23 3.82 -19.91
C ARG A 253 -11.17 2.87 -20.42
N SER A 254 -11.39 2.31 -21.61
CA SER A 254 -10.41 1.58 -22.41
C SER A 254 -10.72 1.79 -23.88
N ASP A 255 -9.69 1.92 -24.70
CA ASP A 255 -9.81 1.90 -26.16
C ASP A 255 -9.59 0.50 -26.75
N GLY A 256 -9.26 -0.49 -25.92
CA GLY A 256 -9.16 -1.91 -26.24
C GLY A 256 -10.26 -2.74 -25.59
N GLU A 257 -10.21 -4.05 -25.80
CA GLU A 257 -11.16 -5.01 -25.25
C GLU A 257 -10.88 -5.24 -23.75
N VAL A 258 -11.98 -5.34 -22.96
CA VAL A 258 -11.92 -5.66 -21.53
C VAL A 258 -12.87 -6.80 -21.24
N ARG A 259 -12.37 -7.94 -20.77
CA ARG A 259 -13.16 -9.12 -20.47
C ARG A 259 -12.80 -9.76 -19.14
N ALA A 260 -13.78 -10.32 -18.45
CA ALA A 260 -13.59 -11.07 -17.22
C ALA A 260 -13.59 -12.58 -17.52
N GLU A 261 -12.58 -13.28 -17.04
CA GLU A 261 -12.46 -14.72 -17.20
C GLU A 261 -11.65 -15.34 -16.05
N ASN A 262 -12.11 -16.47 -15.51
CA ASN A 262 -11.42 -17.23 -14.47
C ASN A 262 -10.99 -16.39 -13.24
N GLY A 263 -11.83 -15.44 -12.83
CA GLY A 263 -11.56 -14.56 -11.67
C GLY A 263 -10.56 -13.44 -11.95
N LYS A 264 -10.15 -13.23 -13.19
CA LYS A 264 -9.22 -12.20 -13.64
C LYS A 264 -9.84 -11.29 -14.68
N LEU A 265 -9.28 -10.10 -14.81
CA LEU A 265 -9.67 -9.13 -15.83
C LEU A 265 -8.57 -9.04 -16.89
N PHE A 266 -8.94 -9.24 -18.13
CA PHE A 266 -8.05 -9.16 -19.29
C PHE A 266 -8.30 -7.84 -20.01
N ILE A 267 -7.23 -7.15 -20.32
CA ILE A 267 -7.21 -5.94 -21.16
C ILE A 267 -6.37 -6.29 -22.38
N GLU A 268 -6.93 -6.16 -23.56
CA GLU A 268 -6.31 -6.58 -24.82
C GLU A 268 -6.40 -5.47 -25.85
N ASP A 269 -5.33 -5.29 -26.61
CA ASP A 269 -5.20 -4.33 -27.73
C ASP A 269 -5.53 -2.87 -27.35
N ALA A 270 -5.22 -2.46 -26.11
CA ALA A 270 -5.46 -1.10 -25.62
C ALA A 270 -4.23 -0.18 -25.80
N SER A 271 -4.44 1.13 -25.85
CA SER A 271 -3.39 2.13 -25.77
C SER A 271 -3.57 3.11 -24.61
N ASP A 272 -4.78 3.28 -24.11
CA ASP A 272 -5.11 4.14 -22.97
C ASP A 272 -6.22 3.50 -22.14
N VAL A 273 -5.87 3.11 -20.91
CA VAL A 273 -6.79 2.48 -19.96
C VAL A 273 -6.81 3.29 -18.67
N LEU A 274 -8.01 3.65 -18.21
CA LEU A 274 -8.22 4.31 -16.93
C LEU A 274 -8.98 3.40 -15.99
N LEU A 275 -8.37 3.14 -14.84
CA LEU A 275 -9.00 2.40 -13.75
C LEU A 275 -9.22 3.33 -12.56
N LEU A 276 -10.35 3.17 -11.91
CA LEU A 276 -10.64 3.75 -10.61
C LEU A 276 -10.80 2.65 -9.58
N ALA A 277 -10.36 2.92 -8.35
CA ALA A 277 -10.45 1.95 -7.29
C ALA A 277 -10.84 2.59 -5.96
N ARG A 278 -11.44 1.78 -5.10
CA ARG A 278 -11.87 2.19 -3.77
C ARG A 278 -11.74 1.04 -2.78
N VAL A 279 -11.47 1.38 -1.53
CA VAL A 279 -11.41 0.44 -0.40
C VAL A 279 -12.22 1.02 0.73
N GLU A 280 -13.07 0.21 1.36
CA GLU A 280 -13.87 0.61 2.52
C GLU A 280 -13.84 -0.47 3.60
N PRO A 281 -13.59 -0.10 4.87
CA PRO A 281 -13.82 -1.00 5.99
C PRO A 281 -15.33 -1.20 6.19
N SER A 282 -15.76 -2.40 6.58
CA SER A 282 -17.17 -2.75 6.75
C SER A 282 -17.46 -3.27 8.16
N SER A 283 -18.48 -2.70 8.78
CA SER A 283 -19.07 -3.22 10.04
C SER A 283 -20.20 -4.23 9.78
N ASP A 284 -20.63 -4.35 8.51
CA ASP A 284 -21.65 -5.30 8.08
C ASP A 284 -21.16 -6.04 6.82
N MET A 285 -20.71 -7.27 7.00
CA MET A 285 -20.24 -8.12 5.92
C MET A 285 -21.33 -9.04 5.34
N GLU A 286 -22.56 -8.97 5.87
CA GLU A 286 -23.72 -9.69 5.32
C GLU A 286 -24.25 -8.95 4.09
N HIS A 287 -24.27 -7.61 4.15
CA HIS A 287 -24.68 -6.76 3.03
C HIS A 287 -23.43 -6.15 2.39
N SER A 288 -23.20 -6.49 1.13
CA SER A 288 -22.03 -5.99 0.39
C SER A 288 -22.20 -4.54 -0.04
N SER A 289 -21.14 -3.73 0.13
CA SER A 289 -21.05 -2.35 -0.37
C SER A 289 -20.46 -2.26 -1.79
N VAL A 290 -20.09 -3.38 -2.40
CA VAL A 290 -19.41 -3.42 -3.70
C VAL A 290 -20.19 -2.67 -4.80
N GLU A 291 -21.50 -2.90 -4.93
CA GLU A 291 -22.33 -2.20 -5.93
C GLU A 291 -22.38 -0.68 -5.68
N ASN A 292 -22.48 -0.26 -4.44
CA ASN A 292 -22.45 1.17 -4.08
C ASN A 292 -21.10 1.81 -4.43
N MET A 293 -19.99 1.09 -4.14
CA MET A 293 -18.66 1.57 -4.52
C MET A 293 -18.52 1.66 -6.04
N LEU A 294 -19.01 0.68 -6.79
CA LEU A 294 -18.95 0.69 -8.26
C LEU A 294 -19.77 1.81 -8.89
N SER A 295 -20.97 2.08 -8.35
CA SER A 295 -21.80 3.23 -8.78
C SER A 295 -21.15 4.57 -8.48
N ALA A 296 -20.41 4.67 -7.38
CA ALA A 296 -19.66 5.90 -7.03
C ALA A 296 -18.42 6.13 -7.90
N LEU A 297 -18.05 5.16 -8.76
CA LEU A 297 -16.95 5.27 -9.72
C LEU A 297 -17.45 5.55 -11.16
N GLU A 298 -18.71 5.82 -11.36
CA GLU A 298 -19.30 6.25 -12.64
C GLU A 298 -19.18 7.76 -12.80
#